data_4e325879d28cbee2bea23d46a49795d1
#
_entry.id   4e325879d28cbee2bea23d46a49795d1
#
_cell.length_a   1.000
_cell.length_b   1.000
_cell.length_c   1.000
_cell.angle_alpha   90.00
_cell.angle_beta   90.00
_cell.angle_gamma   90.00
#
_symmetry.space_group_name_H-M   'P 1'
#
loop_
_entity.id
_entity.type
_entity.pdbx_description
1 polymer ?
#
loop_
_entity_poly.entity_id
_entity_poly.type
_entity_poly.pdbx_seq_one_letter_code
_entity_poly.pdbx_strand_id
1 'polypeptide(L)'
;MTNRTLFTAIFLFLFLPGFSQRTLGDVACVYVTSTNLDSSVALYEKIGFPKIASNMIPVPWAQVSDGSLLIMMRKDSAEYVGLTYYASDIEKVVTQLEKNGIEFTQKPKEADAIKRYYFKSPDGLNIMLASNVGAFKQPTGTTMLNMNPIALQSEDKYPNKECGAFGEFCHPVTDLNKSIEYWKKLGFEVTTQMSAPYPWAVLSDGLMLIGLHQTKNFSYPAVTYFGLNTDKRVEQLKQNGVKNITQFMGNNNVVLRTWEGLHFFLFSVGM
;
A
#
# COMPACT_ATOMS: atom_id res chain seq x y z
N MET A 1 -36.58 -12.93 25.44
CA MET A 1 -36.37 -11.57 24.97
C MET A 1 -34.94 -11.20 25.28
N THR A 2 -34.03 -11.38 24.34
CA THR A 2 -32.59 -11.15 24.48
C THR A 2 -32.26 -9.82 23.80
N ASN A 3 -31.95 -8.80 24.60
CA ASN A 3 -31.49 -7.49 24.14
C ASN A 3 -30.13 -7.64 23.42
N ARG A 4 -30.14 -7.50 22.12
CA ARG A 4 -28.93 -7.28 21.32
C ARG A 4 -28.57 -5.80 21.41
N THR A 5 -27.61 -5.46 22.24
CA THR A 5 -27.00 -4.13 22.28
C THR A 5 -26.11 -3.98 21.06
N LEU A 6 -26.55 -3.18 20.12
CA LEU A 6 -25.79 -2.80 18.93
C LEU A 6 -24.66 -1.84 19.40
N PHE A 7 -23.43 -2.30 19.44
CA PHE A 7 -22.27 -1.43 19.61
C PHE A 7 -21.94 -0.76 18.26
N THR A 8 -22.48 0.44 18.08
CA THR A 8 -22.06 1.32 17.00
C THR A 8 -20.73 1.98 17.43
N ALA A 9 -19.62 1.47 16.95
CA ALA A 9 -18.32 2.11 17.13
C ALA A 9 -18.30 3.37 16.25
N ILE A 10 -18.54 4.53 16.86
CA ILE A 10 -18.37 5.84 16.22
C ILE A 10 -16.85 6.08 16.15
N PHE A 11 -16.27 6.01 14.96
CA PHE A 11 -14.90 6.44 14.69
C PHE A 11 -14.81 7.97 14.76
N LEU A 12 -14.41 8.48 15.91
CA LEU A 12 -14.09 9.91 16.06
C LEU A 12 -12.63 10.11 15.63
N PHE A 13 -12.42 10.50 14.37
CA PHE A 13 -11.10 10.93 13.89
C PHE A 13 -10.78 12.33 14.42
N LEU A 14 -9.95 12.43 15.44
CA LEU A 14 -9.34 13.70 15.83
C LEU A 14 -8.19 14.01 14.88
N PHE A 15 -8.45 14.84 13.88
CA PHE A 15 -7.41 15.42 13.03
C PHE A 15 -6.58 16.43 13.84
N LEU A 16 -5.38 16.07 14.23
CA LEU A 16 -4.34 17.04 14.51
C LEU A 16 -3.53 17.23 13.22
N PRO A 17 -3.48 18.42 12.63
CA PRO A 17 -2.60 18.68 11.49
C PRO A 17 -1.16 18.81 11.99
N GLY A 18 -0.52 17.70 12.28
CA GLY A 18 0.93 17.61 12.34
C GLY A 18 1.41 17.51 10.89
N PHE A 19 2.16 18.47 10.39
CA PHE A 19 2.89 18.31 9.14
C PHE A 19 3.96 17.25 9.38
N SER A 20 3.67 16.00 9.04
CA SER A 20 4.70 14.96 8.96
C SER A 20 5.79 15.45 8.02
N GLN A 21 7.02 15.54 8.51
CA GLN A 21 8.14 15.94 7.67
C GLN A 21 8.45 14.75 6.75
N ARG A 22 8.08 14.88 5.47
CA ARG A 22 8.37 13.88 4.43
C ARG A 22 9.86 13.57 4.41
N THR A 23 10.23 12.37 4.82
CA THR A 23 11.64 12.00 4.99
C THR A 23 12.14 11.04 3.93
N LEU A 24 11.23 10.34 3.23
CA LEU A 24 11.61 9.31 2.26
C LEU A 24 11.56 9.77 0.81
N GLY A 25 10.81 10.84 0.48
CA GLY A 25 10.76 11.35 -0.89
C GLY A 25 9.48 12.12 -1.20
N ASP A 26 9.24 12.34 -2.50
CA ASP A 26 8.16 13.18 -3.03
C ASP A 26 6.99 12.35 -3.56
N VAL A 27 7.25 11.09 -3.94
CA VAL A 27 6.27 10.15 -4.50
C VAL A 27 6.46 8.79 -3.86
N ALA A 28 5.39 8.20 -3.38
CA ALA A 28 5.36 6.85 -2.83
C ALA A 28 4.55 5.89 -3.72
N CYS A 29 4.99 4.66 -3.87
CA CYS A 29 4.26 3.62 -4.58
C CYS A 29 4.54 2.23 -4.01
N VAL A 30 3.65 1.29 -4.30
CA VAL A 30 3.99 -0.14 -4.22
C VAL A 30 4.73 -0.51 -5.50
N TYR A 31 5.86 -1.18 -5.36
CA TYR A 31 6.69 -1.60 -6.49
C TYR A 31 6.72 -3.12 -6.59
N VAL A 32 6.50 -3.62 -7.79
CA VAL A 32 6.58 -5.05 -8.09
C VAL A 32 7.41 -5.29 -9.35
N THR A 33 8.05 -6.45 -9.41
CA THR A 33 8.66 -6.94 -10.64
C THR A 33 7.75 -7.93 -11.34
N SER A 34 7.74 -7.94 -12.65
CA SER A 34 6.92 -8.82 -13.46
C SER A 34 7.73 -9.46 -14.59
N THR A 35 7.56 -10.76 -14.79
CA THR A 35 8.11 -11.47 -15.96
C THR A 35 7.32 -11.21 -17.24
N ASN A 36 6.02 -10.86 -17.11
CA ASN A 36 5.13 -10.54 -18.22
C ASN A 36 4.32 -9.26 -17.92
N LEU A 37 4.88 -8.12 -18.28
CA LEU A 37 4.33 -6.80 -17.96
C LEU A 37 2.92 -6.58 -18.54
N ASP A 38 2.64 -7.05 -19.76
CA ASP A 38 1.34 -6.88 -20.40
C ASP A 38 0.24 -7.65 -19.67
N SER A 39 0.53 -8.89 -19.26
CA SER A 39 -0.40 -9.69 -18.47
C SER A 39 -0.66 -9.06 -17.09
N SER A 40 0.38 -8.49 -16.48
CA SER A 40 0.24 -7.79 -15.20
C SER A 40 -0.62 -6.55 -15.34
N VAL A 41 -0.33 -5.70 -16.32
CA VAL A 41 -1.16 -4.49 -16.60
C VAL A 41 -2.61 -4.89 -16.82
N ALA A 42 -2.87 -5.91 -17.66
CA ALA A 42 -4.24 -6.36 -17.93
C ALA A 42 -4.97 -6.87 -16.67
N LEU A 43 -4.25 -7.49 -15.72
CA LEU A 43 -4.83 -7.89 -14.44
C LEU A 43 -5.16 -6.65 -13.57
N TYR A 44 -4.23 -5.71 -13.46
CA TYR A 44 -4.45 -4.51 -12.66
C TYR A 44 -5.61 -3.65 -13.21
N GLU A 45 -5.74 -3.54 -14.53
CA GLU A 45 -6.89 -2.86 -15.15
C GLU A 45 -8.23 -3.53 -14.79
N LYS A 46 -8.28 -4.86 -14.72
CA LYS A 46 -9.48 -5.60 -14.30
C LYS A 46 -9.86 -5.40 -12.83
N ILE A 47 -8.91 -5.03 -11.99
CA ILE A 47 -9.13 -4.75 -10.57
C ILE A 47 -9.17 -3.24 -10.27
N GLY A 48 -9.42 -2.43 -11.30
CA GLY A 48 -9.69 -0.99 -11.14
C GLY A 48 -8.46 -0.09 -11.10
N PHE A 49 -7.31 -0.56 -11.62
CA PHE A 49 -6.08 0.23 -11.74
C PHE A 49 -5.72 0.48 -13.21
N PRO A 50 -6.27 1.50 -13.85
CA PRO A 50 -5.91 1.85 -15.21
C PRO A 50 -4.42 2.15 -15.35
N LYS A 51 -3.85 1.79 -16.51
CA LYS A 51 -2.48 2.17 -16.86
C LYS A 51 -2.40 3.67 -17.09
N ILE A 52 -1.48 4.33 -16.38
CA ILE A 52 -1.28 5.78 -16.48
C ILE A 52 0.02 6.17 -17.19
N ALA A 53 1.02 5.28 -17.18
CA ALA A 53 2.28 5.49 -17.89
C ALA A 53 2.98 4.17 -18.20
N SER A 54 3.83 4.14 -19.23
CA SER A 54 4.71 3.02 -19.51
C SER A 54 5.86 3.45 -20.42
N ASN A 55 6.96 2.69 -20.38
CA ASN A 55 8.06 2.82 -21.32
C ASN A 55 8.70 1.44 -21.53
N MET A 56 9.31 1.23 -22.72
CA MET A 56 9.94 -0.01 -23.10
C MET A 56 11.48 0.05 -22.99
N ILE A 57 12.07 1.22 -22.88
CA ILE A 57 13.51 1.45 -22.93
C ILE A 57 13.97 2.22 -21.67
N PRO A 58 15.10 1.89 -21.05
CA PRO A 58 16.02 0.76 -21.34
C PRO A 58 15.50 -0.59 -20.83
N VAL A 59 14.59 -0.60 -19.88
CA VAL A 59 13.93 -1.79 -19.34
C VAL A 59 12.43 -1.51 -19.29
N PRO A 60 11.58 -2.40 -19.81
CA PRO A 60 10.13 -2.19 -19.81
C PRO A 60 9.59 -1.97 -18.40
N TRP A 61 8.74 -0.96 -18.26
CA TRP A 61 8.01 -0.67 -17.03
C TRP A 61 6.62 -0.10 -17.34
N ALA A 62 5.73 -0.19 -16.38
CA ALA A 62 4.40 0.42 -16.41
C ALA A 62 4.00 0.93 -15.04
N GLN A 63 3.16 1.95 -15.04
CA GLN A 63 2.48 2.47 -13.86
C GLN A 63 0.98 2.29 -14.03
N VAL A 64 0.34 1.84 -12.97
CA VAL A 64 -1.10 1.78 -12.84
C VAL A 64 -1.52 2.52 -11.57
N SER A 65 -2.69 3.15 -11.59
CA SER A 65 -3.21 3.86 -10.41
C SER A 65 -4.71 3.93 -10.47
N ASP A 66 -5.36 3.81 -9.32
CA ASP A 66 -6.79 4.10 -9.14
C ASP A 66 -7.03 5.54 -8.66
N GLY A 67 -5.99 6.37 -8.66
CA GLY A 67 -6.01 7.74 -8.17
C GLY A 67 -5.65 7.87 -6.68
N SER A 68 -5.73 6.80 -5.89
CA SER A 68 -5.38 6.79 -4.46
C SER A 68 -4.06 6.08 -4.19
N LEU A 69 -3.80 5.00 -4.89
CA LEU A 69 -2.57 4.21 -4.81
C LEU A 69 -1.88 4.17 -6.18
N LEU A 70 -0.57 4.34 -6.17
CA LEU A 70 0.31 4.12 -7.32
C LEU A 70 0.99 2.76 -7.20
N ILE A 71 0.94 1.97 -8.27
CA ILE A 71 1.68 0.72 -8.38
C ILE A 71 2.62 0.82 -9.58
N MET A 72 3.91 0.62 -9.32
CA MET A 72 4.94 0.58 -10.35
C MET A 72 5.30 -0.87 -10.64
N MET A 73 5.33 -1.23 -11.90
CA MET A 73 5.77 -2.53 -12.39
C MET A 73 6.98 -2.38 -13.28
N ARG A 74 7.99 -3.23 -13.10
CA ARG A 74 9.14 -3.32 -13.98
C ARG A 74 9.33 -4.75 -14.46
N LYS A 75 9.72 -4.92 -15.73
CA LYS A 75 10.06 -6.24 -16.24
C LYS A 75 11.36 -6.71 -15.61
N ASP A 76 11.28 -7.79 -14.85
CA ASP A 76 12.42 -8.46 -14.21
C ASP A 76 12.05 -9.91 -13.91
N SER A 77 13.05 -10.80 -13.85
CA SER A 77 12.88 -12.19 -13.45
C SER A 77 13.04 -12.38 -11.92
N ALA A 78 13.71 -11.47 -11.24
CA ALA A 78 13.83 -11.50 -9.79
C ALA A 78 12.53 -11.01 -9.16
N GLU A 79 11.93 -11.80 -8.27
CA GLU A 79 10.73 -11.42 -7.54
C GLU A 79 11.03 -10.28 -6.57
N TYR A 80 10.24 -9.24 -6.65
CA TYR A 80 10.28 -8.12 -5.71
C TYR A 80 8.88 -7.55 -5.50
N VAL A 81 8.49 -7.44 -4.24
CA VAL A 81 7.34 -6.67 -3.77
C VAL A 81 7.83 -5.77 -2.64
N GLY A 82 7.55 -4.49 -2.70
CA GLY A 82 8.01 -3.57 -1.65
C GLY A 82 7.44 -2.16 -1.80
N LEU A 83 7.76 -1.34 -0.82
CA LEU A 83 7.47 0.08 -0.81
C LEU A 83 8.59 0.83 -1.52
N THR A 84 8.24 1.78 -2.38
CA THR A 84 9.23 2.60 -3.08
C THR A 84 8.91 4.07 -2.93
N TYR A 85 9.96 4.84 -2.69
CA TYR A 85 9.90 6.29 -2.72
C TYR A 85 10.80 6.85 -3.81
N TYR A 86 10.29 7.83 -4.52
CA TYR A 86 11.06 8.64 -5.47
C TYR A 86 11.35 9.99 -4.85
N ALA A 87 12.63 10.37 -4.79
CA ALA A 87 13.10 11.61 -4.19
C ALA A 87 13.81 12.48 -5.22
N SER A 88 13.46 13.76 -5.28
CA SER A 88 14.13 14.74 -6.15
C SER A 88 15.55 15.03 -5.64
N ASP A 89 15.75 15.02 -4.32
CA ASP A 89 17.06 15.16 -3.67
C ASP A 89 17.39 13.89 -2.88
N ILE A 90 17.71 12.82 -3.62
CA ILE A 90 17.94 11.50 -3.02
C ILE A 90 19.15 11.47 -2.07
N GLU A 91 20.20 12.23 -2.37
CA GLU A 91 21.42 12.24 -1.55
C GLU A 91 21.16 12.85 -0.17
N LYS A 92 20.32 13.89 -0.11
CA LYS A 92 19.87 14.47 1.16
C LYS A 92 19.04 13.47 1.96
N VAL A 93 18.11 12.76 1.31
CA VAL A 93 17.30 11.73 1.95
C VAL A 93 18.18 10.61 2.51
N VAL A 94 19.08 10.08 1.71
CA VAL A 94 20.01 9.00 2.11
C VAL A 94 20.87 9.44 3.30
N THR A 95 21.48 10.63 3.23
CA THR A 95 22.28 11.17 4.32
C THR A 95 21.49 11.28 5.62
N GLN A 96 20.23 11.70 5.55
CA GLN A 96 19.37 11.79 6.74
C GLN A 96 19.02 10.41 7.31
N LEU A 97 18.75 9.43 6.45
CA LEU A 97 18.44 8.07 6.88
C LEU A 97 19.66 7.38 7.52
N GLU A 98 20.84 7.56 6.97
CA GLU A 98 22.10 7.04 7.57
C GLU A 98 22.33 7.65 8.96
N LYS A 99 22.08 8.95 9.15
CA LYS A 99 22.14 9.60 10.47
C LYS A 99 21.10 9.01 11.45
N ASN A 100 19.96 8.56 10.95
CA ASN A 100 18.93 7.91 11.76
C ASN A 100 19.22 6.41 12.00
N GLY A 101 20.37 5.91 11.56
CA GLY A 101 20.82 4.53 11.75
C GLY A 101 20.19 3.53 10.77
N ILE A 102 19.73 3.98 9.61
CA ILE A 102 19.26 3.09 8.54
C ILE A 102 20.45 2.60 7.74
N GLU A 103 20.60 1.29 7.65
CA GLU A 103 21.61 0.62 6.85
C GLU A 103 21.03 0.17 5.51
N PHE A 104 21.70 0.56 4.41
CA PHE A 104 21.31 0.15 3.08
C PHE A 104 21.92 -1.19 2.70
N THR A 105 21.10 -2.17 2.35
CA THR A 105 21.53 -3.50 1.89
C THR A 105 22.14 -3.45 0.50
N GLN A 106 21.76 -2.43 -0.31
CA GLN A 106 22.33 -2.19 -1.63
C GLN A 106 22.35 -0.69 -1.92
N LYS A 107 23.46 -0.21 -2.48
CA LYS A 107 23.67 1.17 -2.94
C LYS A 107 23.88 1.20 -4.46
N PRO A 108 23.55 2.32 -5.13
CA PRO A 108 23.78 2.46 -6.57
C PRO A 108 25.29 2.53 -6.88
N LYS A 109 25.62 2.18 -8.11
CA LYS A 109 26.94 2.50 -8.68
C LYS A 109 26.97 3.97 -9.11
N GLU A 110 28.16 4.54 -9.22
CA GLU A 110 28.33 5.93 -9.66
C GLU A 110 27.73 6.17 -11.06
N ALA A 111 27.90 5.22 -11.97
CA ALA A 111 27.44 5.29 -13.34
C ALA A 111 25.91 5.06 -13.52
N ASP A 112 25.18 4.71 -12.46
CA ASP A 112 23.75 4.45 -12.59
C ASP A 112 22.99 5.75 -12.85
N ALA A 113 22.28 5.82 -13.96
CA ALA A 113 21.46 6.98 -14.34
C ALA A 113 20.31 7.25 -13.36
N ILE A 114 19.77 6.20 -12.75
CA ILE A 114 18.77 6.27 -11.68
C ILE A 114 19.41 5.66 -10.43
N LYS A 115 19.66 6.49 -9.45
CA LYS A 115 20.19 6.04 -8.15
C LYS A 115 19.10 5.25 -7.43
N ARG A 116 19.42 4.03 -6.97
CA ARG A 116 18.51 3.18 -6.18
C ARG A 116 19.23 2.66 -4.94
N TYR A 117 18.61 2.88 -3.80
CA TYR A 117 19.07 2.41 -2.50
C TYR A 117 18.04 1.46 -1.93
N TYR A 118 18.47 0.32 -1.42
CA TYR A 118 17.59 -0.71 -0.89
C TYR A 118 17.87 -0.94 0.58
N PHE A 119 16.82 -1.11 1.36
CA PHE A 119 16.91 -1.53 2.75
C PHE A 119 15.64 -2.30 3.14
N LYS A 120 15.61 -2.84 4.34
CA LYS A 120 14.44 -3.54 4.87
C LYS A 120 14.03 -2.97 6.21
N SER A 121 12.73 -2.99 6.48
CA SER A 121 12.25 -2.80 7.85
C SER A 121 12.73 -3.96 8.75
N PRO A 122 12.75 -3.80 10.09
CA PRO A 122 13.08 -4.89 11.00
C PRO A 122 12.23 -6.14 10.81
N ASP A 123 10.99 -5.99 10.35
CA ASP A 123 10.06 -7.08 10.06
C ASP A 123 10.16 -7.60 8.61
N GLY A 124 11.18 -7.15 7.86
CA GLY A 124 11.54 -7.71 6.55
C GLY A 124 10.84 -7.08 5.34
N LEU A 125 10.03 -6.02 5.50
CA LEU A 125 9.46 -5.31 4.35
C LEU A 125 10.57 -4.67 3.51
N ASN A 126 10.57 -4.95 2.21
CA ASN A 126 11.49 -4.34 1.26
C ASN A 126 11.13 -2.86 1.05
N ILE A 127 12.13 -2.00 1.12
CA ILE A 127 11.98 -0.56 0.87
C ILE A 127 13.06 -0.13 -0.13
N MET A 128 12.66 0.60 -1.16
CA MET A 128 13.56 1.17 -2.16
C MET A 128 13.40 2.68 -2.18
N LEU A 129 14.52 3.38 -2.20
CA LEU A 129 14.57 4.80 -2.56
C LEU A 129 15.13 4.92 -3.96
N ALA A 130 14.52 5.73 -4.80
CA ALA A 130 15.01 5.99 -6.14
C ALA A 130 15.03 7.50 -6.44
N SER A 131 15.99 7.95 -7.26
CA SER A 131 15.98 9.32 -7.71
C SER A 131 14.75 9.59 -8.58
N ASN A 132 14.03 10.68 -8.27
CA ASN A 132 12.92 11.16 -9.10
C ASN A 132 13.47 12.03 -10.22
N VAL A 133 13.47 11.51 -11.42
CA VAL A 133 13.95 12.23 -12.61
C VAL A 133 12.82 13.08 -13.26
N GLY A 134 11.85 13.51 -12.47
CA GLY A 134 10.75 14.38 -12.92
C GLY A 134 9.58 13.66 -13.60
N ALA A 135 9.61 12.33 -13.64
CA ALA A 135 8.61 11.53 -14.37
C ALA A 135 7.40 11.11 -13.51
N PHE A 136 7.52 11.12 -12.20
CA PHE A 136 6.51 10.53 -11.31
C PHE A 136 5.81 11.58 -10.45
N LYS A 137 4.50 11.46 -10.34
CA LYS A 137 3.65 12.33 -9.51
C LYS A 137 2.86 11.49 -8.51
N GLN A 138 2.76 12.00 -7.29
CA GLN A 138 1.95 11.38 -6.25
C GLN A 138 0.47 11.44 -6.64
N PRO A 139 -0.27 10.33 -6.57
CA PRO A 139 -1.73 10.36 -6.58
C PRO A 139 -2.27 11.19 -5.42
N THR A 140 -3.33 11.94 -5.67
CA THR A 140 -3.97 12.82 -4.68
C THR A 140 -5.42 12.42 -4.42
N GLY A 141 -5.78 11.20 -4.80
CA GLY A 141 -7.12 10.64 -4.62
C GLY A 141 -7.47 10.38 -3.15
N THR A 142 -8.73 10.07 -2.97
CA THR A 142 -9.30 9.81 -1.65
C THR A 142 -8.91 8.42 -1.14
N THR A 143 -8.43 8.34 0.10
CA THR A 143 -8.14 7.10 0.82
C THR A 143 -9.12 6.94 1.99
N MET A 144 -9.10 5.79 2.67
CA MET A 144 -9.90 5.57 3.90
C MET A 144 -9.63 6.62 4.96
N LEU A 145 -8.40 7.15 5.05
CA LEU A 145 -8.00 8.14 6.05
C LEU A 145 -8.72 9.47 5.86
N ASN A 146 -8.93 9.90 4.61
CA ASN A 146 -9.53 11.21 4.29
C ASN A 146 -10.92 11.12 3.65
N MET A 147 -11.47 9.91 3.55
CA MET A 147 -12.81 9.71 3.04
C MET A 147 -13.88 10.09 4.06
N ASN A 148 -14.87 10.87 3.64
CA ASN A 148 -16.01 11.19 4.50
C ASN A 148 -16.74 9.89 4.87
N PRO A 149 -17.06 9.64 6.16
CA PRO A 149 -17.79 8.45 6.61
C PRO A 149 -19.11 8.21 5.88
N ILE A 150 -19.82 9.25 5.46
CA ILE A 150 -21.05 9.13 4.65
C ILE A 150 -20.73 8.60 3.25
N ALA A 151 -19.60 9.02 2.67
CA ALA A 151 -19.15 8.54 1.36
C ALA A 151 -18.77 7.04 1.38
N LEU A 152 -18.31 6.53 2.53
CA LEU A 152 -18.06 5.09 2.71
C LEU A 152 -19.31 4.23 2.59
N GLN A 153 -20.50 4.82 2.80
CA GLN A 153 -21.80 4.16 2.64
C GLN A 153 -22.33 4.20 1.20
N SER A 154 -21.52 4.64 0.23
CA SER A 154 -21.94 4.89 -1.16
C SER A 154 -20.90 4.37 -2.14
N GLU A 155 -21.20 3.22 -2.79
CA GLU A 155 -20.25 2.56 -3.71
C GLU A 155 -19.80 3.45 -4.87
N ASP A 156 -20.65 4.37 -5.33
CA ASP A 156 -20.34 5.32 -6.39
C ASP A 156 -19.29 6.36 -6.00
N LYS A 157 -18.98 6.50 -4.71
CA LYS A 157 -17.97 7.41 -4.18
C LYS A 157 -16.59 6.77 -4.04
N TYR A 158 -16.49 5.45 -4.19
CA TYR A 158 -15.19 4.80 -4.07
C TYR A 158 -14.28 5.16 -5.24
N PRO A 159 -13.00 5.52 -4.96
CA PRO A 159 -12.00 5.78 -6.01
C PRO A 159 -11.80 4.57 -6.91
N ASN A 160 -11.64 3.40 -6.33
CA ASN A 160 -11.58 2.14 -7.05
C ASN A 160 -12.95 1.47 -7.07
N LYS A 161 -13.58 1.41 -8.24
CA LYS A 161 -14.93 0.84 -8.38
C LYS A 161 -14.97 -0.66 -8.14
N GLU A 162 -13.86 -1.35 -8.42
CA GLU A 162 -13.74 -2.80 -8.29
C GLU A 162 -13.34 -3.22 -6.87
N CYS A 163 -12.39 -2.54 -6.26
CA CYS A 163 -11.84 -2.90 -4.95
C CYS A 163 -12.44 -2.09 -3.78
N GLY A 164 -12.81 -0.81 -3.98
CA GLY A 164 -13.31 0.07 -2.93
C GLY A 164 -12.40 1.25 -2.62
N ALA A 165 -12.23 1.60 -1.35
CA ALA A 165 -11.35 2.66 -0.87
C ALA A 165 -10.02 2.08 -0.36
N PHE A 166 -8.90 2.64 -0.80
CA PHE A 166 -7.57 2.25 -0.33
C PHE A 166 -7.43 2.54 1.16
N GLY A 167 -7.08 1.53 1.94
CA GLY A 167 -6.89 1.62 3.38
C GLY A 167 -5.43 1.73 3.78
N GLU A 168 -4.60 0.81 3.30
CA GLU A 168 -3.21 0.70 3.73
C GLU A 168 -2.42 -0.26 2.84
N PHE A 169 -1.11 -0.12 2.83
CA PHE A 169 -0.18 -1.17 2.46
C PHE A 169 0.25 -1.88 3.75
N CYS A 170 -0.35 -3.02 4.04
CA CYS A 170 -0.16 -3.71 5.30
C CYS A 170 1.02 -4.67 5.29
N HIS A 171 1.62 -4.84 6.46
CA HIS A 171 2.74 -5.74 6.71
C HIS A 171 2.60 -6.40 8.08
N PRO A 172 2.77 -7.74 8.20
CA PRO A 172 2.78 -8.42 9.48
C PRO A 172 4.06 -8.07 10.26
N VAL A 173 3.92 -7.83 11.56
CA VAL A 173 5.02 -7.47 12.45
C VAL A 173 5.06 -8.38 13.68
N THR A 174 6.24 -8.56 14.26
CA THR A 174 6.42 -9.39 15.45
C THR A 174 6.16 -8.63 16.75
N ASP A 175 6.44 -7.32 16.76
CA ASP A 175 6.28 -6.41 17.90
C ASP A 175 5.80 -5.06 17.37
N LEU A 176 4.51 -4.76 17.59
CA LEU A 176 3.87 -3.56 17.05
C LEU A 176 4.56 -2.29 17.53
N ASN A 177 4.91 -2.19 18.81
CA ASN A 177 5.48 -0.97 19.37
C ASN A 177 6.88 -0.70 18.81
N LYS A 178 7.72 -1.72 18.68
CA LYS A 178 9.05 -1.57 18.06
C LYS A 178 8.95 -1.19 16.59
N SER A 179 8.00 -1.78 15.87
CA SER A 179 7.76 -1.42 14.47
C SER A 179 7.27 0.01 14.34
N ILE A 180 6.33 0.48 15.19
CA ILE A 180 5.90 1.89 15.22
C ILE A 180 7.10 2.81 15.44
N GLU A 181 7.97 2.55 16.43
CA GLU A 181 9.15 3.38 16.69
C GLU A 181 10.14 3.41 15.52
N TYR A 182 10.28 2.31 14.79
CA TYR A 182 11.08 2.29 13.56
C TYR A 182 10.48 3.19 12.47
N TRP A 183 9.17 3.05 12.21
CA TRP A 183 8.51 3.82 11.17
C TRP A 183 8.44 5.32 11.49
N LYS A 184 8.36 5.70 12.77
CA LYS A 184 8.51 7.10 13.20
C LYS A 184 9.86 7.71 12.83
N LYS A 185 10.96 6.94 12.89
CA LYS A 185 12.30 7.40 12.43
C LYS A 185 12.32 7.67 10.91
N LEU A 186 11.42 7.03 10.17
CA LEU A 186 11.21 7.25 8.74
C LEU A 186 10.21 8.37 8.42
N GLY A 187 9.71 9.09 9.43
CA GLY A 187 8.80 10.23 9.27
C GLY A 187 7.32 9.87 9.24
N PHE A 188 6.95 8.65 9.62
CA PHE A 188 5.56 8.26 9.74
C PHE A 188 4.97 8.64 11.09
N GLU A 189 3.69 9.03 11.09
CA GLU A 189 2.91 9.29 12.29
C GLU A 189 1.78 8.28 12.43
N VAL A 190 1.47 7.88 13.66
CA VAL A 190 0.35 6.96 13.93
C VAL A 190 -0.96 7.70 13.70
N THR A 191 -1.78 7.20 12.79
CA THR A 191 -3.13 7.72 12.52
C THR A 191 -4.19 6.96 13.31
N THR A 192 -4.00 5.65 13.49
CA THR A 192 -4.92 4.78 14.22
C THR A 192 -4.12 3.65 14.86
N GLN A 193 -4.50 3.27 16.09
CA GLN A 193 -3.94 2.10 16.77
C GLN A 193 -5.03 1.39 17.57
N MET A 194 -5.09 0.07 17.45
CA MET A 194 -6.11 -0.78 18.08
C MET A 194 -5.47 -2.04 18.65
N SER A 195 -6.13 -2.63 19.65
CA SER A 195 -5.71 -3.90 20.28
C SER A 195 -6.55 -5.11 19.84
N ALA A 196 -7.69 -4.89 19.23
CA ALA A 196 -8.60 -5.93 18.77
C ALA A 196 -8.82 -5.85 17.24
N PRO A 197 -8.99 -6.99 16.56
CA PRO A 197 -8.98 -8.39 17.04
C PRO A 197 -7.58 -8.91 17.40
N TYR A 198 -6.54 -8.21 17.07
CA TYR A 198 -5.13 -8.34 17.46
C TYR A 198 -4.49 -6.95 17.42
N PRO A 199 -3.31 -6.71 18.03
CA PRO A 199 -2.68 -5.39 17.98
C PRO A 199 -2.32 -4.97 16.55
N TRP A 200 -2.77 -3.79 16.12
CA TRP A 200 -2.43 -3.21 14.81
C TRP A 200 -2.43 -1.69 14.86
N ALA A 201 -1.76 -1.08 13.90
CA ALA A 201 -1.73 0.37 13.73
C ALA A 201 -1.64 0.73 12.25
N VAL A 202 -2.27 1.85 11.88
CA VAL A 202 -2.04 2.51 10.59
C VAL A 202 -1.22 3.76 10.82
N LEU A 203 -0.19 3.93 10.03
CA LEU A 203 0.70 5.08 10.06
C LEU A 203 0.69 5.78 8.69
N SER A 204 0.98 7.08 8.68
CA SER A 204 1.08 7.88 7.46
C SER A 204 2.28 8.83 7.51
N ASP A 205 2.93 9.03 6.36
CA ASP A 205 3.90 10.11 6.11
C ASP A 205 3.32 11.20 5.19
N GLY A 206 2.00 11.14 4.94
CA GLY A 206 1.28 12.02 4.02
C GLY A 206 1.34 11.60 2.54
N LEU A 207 2.12 10.57 2.19
CA LEU A 207 2.19 9.99 0.84
C LEU A 207 1.66 8.55 0.80
N MET A 208 1.92 7.78 1.86
CA MET A 208 1.53 6.37 1.97
C MET A 208 0.86 6.10 3.32
N LEU A 209 -0.07 5.16 3.32
CA LEU A 209 -0.66 4.56 4.51
C LEU A 209 -0.04 3.18 4.69
N ILE A 210 0.59 2.95 5.85
CA ILE A 210 1.19 1.66 6.19
C ILE A 210 0.44 1.05 7.37
N GLY A 211 -0.03 -0.20 7.19
CA GLY A 211 -0.63 -1.00 8.24
C GLY A 211 0.39 -1.95 8.88
N LEU A 212 0.59 -1.84 10.18
CA LEU A 212 1.41 -2.74 10.96
C LEU A 212 0.52 -3.67 11.76
N HIS A 213 0.57 -4.97 11.49
CA HIS A 213 -0.31 -5.97 12.08
C HIS A 213 0.48 -7.01 12.88
N GLN A 214 0.36 -7.00 14.19
CA GLN A 214 0.99 -8.03 15.05
C GLN A 214 0.15 -9.30 15.02
N THR A 215 0.26 -10.05 13.93
CA THR A 215 -0.57 -11.22 13.65
C THR A 215 0.22 -12.34 12.98
N LYS A 216 -0.33 -13.55 13.06
CA LYS A 216 0.13 -14.73 12.31
C LYS A 216 -0.86 -15.16 11.22
N ASN A 217 -1.93 -14.39 11.00
CA ASN A 217 -2.97 -14.73 10.02
C ASN A 217 -2.49 -14.60 8.58
N PHE A 218 -1.44 -13.82 8.36
CA PHE A 218 -0.74 -13.72 7.07
C PHE A 218 0.75 -13.43 7.31
N SER A 219 1.59 -13.70 6.31
CA SER A 219 3.06 -13.59 6.39
C SER A 219 3.69 -12.81 5.22
N TYR A 220 2.88 -12.03 4.50
CA TYR A 220 3.27 -11.30 3.30
C TYR A 220 2.72 -9.86 3.34
N PRO A 221 3.36 -8.90 2.66
CA PRO A 221 2.77 -7.57 2.51
C PRO A 221 1.55 -7.63 1.57
N ALA A 222 0.53 -6.81 1.86
CA ALA A 222 -0.67 -6.73 1.06
C ALA A 222 -1.20 -5.30 0.98
N VAL A 223 -1.96 -5.02 -0.06
CA VAL A 223 -2.73 -3.78 -0.19
C VAL A 223 -4.14 -4.04 0.31
N THR A 224 -4.63 -3.24 1.24
CA THR A 224 -5.97 -3.40 1.81
C THR A 224 -6.94 -2.37 1.22
N TYR A 225 -8.07 -2.87 0.76
CA TYR A 225 -9.21 -2.08 0.29
C TYR A 225 -10.45 -2.39 1.13
N PHE A 226 -11.24 -1.36 1.39
CA PHE A 226 -12.49 -1.46 2.12
C PHE A 226 -13.66 -1.05 1.23
N GLY A 227 -14.75 -1.81 1.28
CA GLY A 227 -15.94 -1.51 0.49
C GLY A 227 -17.20 -2.16 1.01
N LEU A 228 -18.35 -1.63 0.57
CA LEU A 228 -19.65 -2.28 0.76
C LEU A 228 -19.77 -3.47 -0.20
N ASN A 229 -20.68 -4.41 0.13
CA ASN A 229 -21.06 -5.50 -0.75
C ASN A 229 -19.89 -6.28 -1.35
N THR A 230 -18.88 -6.64 -0.52
CA THR A 230 -17.68 -7.33 -0.97
C THR A 230 -17.98 -8.59 -1.76
N ASP A 231 -19.02 -9.35 -1.40
CA ASP A 231 -19.46 -10.54 -2.14
C ASP A 231 -19.81 -10.21 -3.59
N LYS A 232 -20.59 -9.15 -3.82
CA LYS A 232 -20.98 -8.69 -5.15
C LYS A 232 -19.76 -8.22 -5.96
N ARG A 233 -18.81 -7.54 -5.33
CA ARG A 233 -17.55 -7.11 -5.95
C ARG A 233 -16.68 -8.29 -6.36
N VAL A 234 -16.55 -9.28 -5.48
CA VAL A 234 -15.82 -10.51 -5.76
C VAL A 234 -16.45 -11.26 -6.94
N GLU A 235 -17.77 -11.33 -7.00
CA GLU A 235 -18.48 -11.94 -8.14
C GLU A 235 -18.19 -11.20 -9.45
N GLN A 236 -18.23 -9.86 -9.42
CA GLN A 236 -17.89 -9.02 -10.58
C GLN A 236 -16.43 -9.22 -11.02
N LEU A 237 -15.49 -9.26 -10.09
CA LEU A 237 -14.08 -9.54 -10.38
C LEU A 237 -13.89 -10.91 -11.06
N LYS A 238 -14.61 -11.95 -10.58
CA LYS A 238 -14.58 -13.28 -11.20
C LYS A 238 -15.17 -13.26 -12.62
N GLN A 239 -16.27 -12.55 -12.83
CA GLN A 239 -16.88 -12.35 -14.16
C GLN A 239 -15.94 -11.62 -15.11
N ASN A 240 -15.16 -10.65 -14.62
CA ASN A 240 -14.08 -9.98 -15.37
C ASN A 240 -12.87 -10.88 -15.62
N GLY A 241 -12.93 -12.17 -15.20
CA GLY A 241 -11.87 -13.15 -15.40
C GLY A 241 -10.70 -13.01 -14.45
N VAL A 242 -10.89 -12.37 -13.31
CA VAL A 242 -9.89 -12.33 -12.21
C VAL A 242 -9.92 -13.69 -11.50
N LYS A 243 -8.75 -14.32 -11.42
CA LYS A 243 -8.53 -15.60 -10.75
C LYS A 243 -7.77 -15.40 -9.44
N ASN A 244 -7.54 -16.48 -8.69
CA ASN A 244 -6.76 -16.46 -7.44
C ASN A 244 -7.37 -15.57 -6.35
N ILE A 245 -8.69 -15.58 -6.23
CA ILE A 245 -9.44 -14.98 -5.14
C ILE A 245 -9.83 -16.08 -4.16
N THR A 246 -9.41 -15.96 -2.89
CA THR A 246 -9.72 -16.92 -1.82
C THR A 246 -10.31 -16.20 -0.62
N GLN A 247 -11.10 -16.92 0.18
CA GLN A 247 -11.64 -16.35 1.43
C GLN A 247 -10.51 -16.10 2.44
N PHE A 248 -10.68 -15.03 3.24
CA PHE A 248 -9.73 -14.62 4.26
C PHE A 248 -10.46 -14.13 5.52
N MET A 249 -10.14 -14.68 6.68
CA MET A 249 -10.60 -14.24 8.00
C MET A 249 -12.10 -13.92 8.12
N GLY A 250 -12.98 -14.87 7.77
CA GLY A 250 -14.42 -14.71 7.92
C GLY A 250 -15.18 -14.57 6.60
N ASN A 251 -16.49 -14.41 6.68
CA ASN A 251 -17.39 -14.75 5.58
C ASN A 251 -17.32 -13.81 4.36
N ASN A 252 -16.94 -12.54 4.53
CA ASN A 252 -17.03 -11.55 3.44
C ASN A 252 -15.70 -10.88 3.12
N ASN A 253 -14.59 -11.40 3.67
CA ASN A 253 -13.26 -10.90 3.37
C ASN A 253 -12.53 -11.86 2.44
N VAL A 254 -11.83 -11.32 1.48
CA VAL A 254 -11.08 -12.12 0.51
C VAL A 254 -9.67 -11.59 0.33
N VAL A 255 -8.80 -12.48 -0.12
CA VAL A 255 -7.47 -12.13 -0.64
C VAL A 255 -7.40 -12.50 -2.11
N LEU A 256 -6.95 -11.54 -2.92
CA LEU A 256 -6.58 -11.72 -4.31
C LEU A 256 -5.06 -11.70 -4.40
N ARG A 257 -4.46 -12.65 -5.10
CA ARG A 257 -3.02 -12.70 -5.36
C ARG A 257 -2.76 -12.39 -6.83
N THR A 258 -1.86 -11.44 -7.09
CA THR A 258 -1.40 -11.12 -8.44
C THR A 258 -0.30 -12.10 -8.90
N TRP A 259 0.08 -12.02 -10.17
CA TRP A 259 1.15 -12.83 -10.74
C TRP A 259 2.52 -12.53 -10.12
N GLU A 260 2.72 -11.29 -9.69
CA GLU A 260 3.94 -10.78 -9.07
C GLU A 260 4.05 -11.12 -7.59
N GLY A 261 3.03 -11.78 -7.03
CA GLY A 261 2.99 -12.12 -5.61
C GLY A 261 2.52 -10.98 -4.71
N LEU A 262 2.03 -9.86 -5.27
CA LEU A 262 1.33 -8.85 -4.47
C LEU A 262 -0.07 -9.37 -4.09
N HIS A 263 -0.45 -9.15 -2.85
CA HIS A 263 -1.76 -9.53 -2.33
C HIS A 263 -2.65 -8.31 -2.16
N PHE A 264 -3.94 -8.47 -2.41
CA PHE A 264 -4.98 -7.48 -2.14
C PHE A 264 -5.97 -8.07 -1.16
N PHE A 265 -6.12 -7.45 -0.01
CA PHE A 265 -7.22 -7.72 0.91
C PHE A 265 -8.42 -6.85 0.55
N LEU A 266 -9.57 -7.47 0.32
CA LEU A 266 -10.84 -6.79 0.11
C LEU A 266 -11.73 -7.06 1.31
N PHE A 267 -11.95 -6.03 2.12
CA PHE A 267 -12.69 -6.11 3.37
C PHE A 267 -14.02 -5.38 3.28
N SER A 268 -15.03 -5.95 3.93
CA SER A 268 -16.34 -5.29 4.06
C SER A 268 -16.27 -4.16 5.07
N VAL A 269 -16.84 -3.01 4.72
CA VAL A 269 -17.10 -1.91 5.66
C VAL A 269 -18.27 -2.30 6.57
N GLY A 270 -18.14 -2.07 7.88
CA GLY A 270 -19.27 -2.24 8.82
C GLY A 270 -19.30 -3.59 9.53
N MET A 271 -18.17 -4.32 9.59
CA MET A 271 -18.00 -5.46 10.48
C MET A 271 -17.42 -5.05 11.83
#